data_a1cbf879ade6989c2681ef39b9142448
#
_entry.id   a1cbf879ade6989c2681ef39b9142448
#
_cell.length_a   1.000
_cell.length_b   1.000
_cell.length_c   1.000
_cell.angle_alpha   90.00
_cell.angle_beta   90.00
_cell.angle_gamma   90.00
#
_symmetry.space_group_name_H-M   'P 1'
#
loop_
_entity.id
_entity.type
_entity.pdbx_description
1 polymer ?
#
loop_
_entity_poly.entity_id
_entity_poly.type
_entity_poly.pdbx_seq_one_letter_code
_entity_poly.pdbx_strand_id
1 'polypeptide(L)'
;MRRYPSPVMLMLACSMVVAACKPAPQAMPIDPAPAEPVPATTPAVITLAPAPARSECPYPEFDAFLKHFGNEITLQEKATADPLLDSYIDAEAEPEPRKVESRLALADVEWPVMPDPAALAGQGRELQVNALADGQRQVQIRTPDSSDQQTYTFAQTPCWTLVKREDESI
;
A
#
# COMPACT_ATOMS: atom_id res chain seq x y z
N MET A 1 7.71 50.15 -8.67
CA MET A 1 6.41 50.24 -8.03
C MET A 1 5.34 49.72 -8.99
N ARG A 2 4.93 48.46 -8.88
CA ARG A 2 3.82 47.85 -9.66
C ARG A 2 2.81 47.31 -8.68
N ARG A 3 1.58 47.79 -8.76
CA ARG A 3 0.45 47.44 -7.90
C ARG A 3 -0.21 46.18 -8.43
N TYR A 4 -0.42 45.18 -7.55
CA TYR A 4 -1.22 44.00 -7.81
C TYR A 4 -2.70 44.30 -7.56
N PRO A 5 -3.65 43.87 -8.41
CA PRO A 5 -5.07 43.93 -8.12
C PRO A 5 -5.52 42.69 -7.35
N SER A 6 -6.36 42.89 -6.35
CA SER A 6 -7.02 41.87 -5.55
C SER A 6 -8.06 41.09 -6.35
N PRO A 7 -8.20 39.76 -6.15
CA PRO A 7 -9.32 39.01 -6.70
C PRO A 7 -10.57 39.08 -5.83
N VAL A 8 -11.66 39.26 -6.50
CA VAL A 8 -13.05 39.33 -6.04
C VAL A 8 -13.49 37.98 -5.45
N MET A 9 -14.10 38.07 -4.27
CA MET A 9 -14.70 36.99 -3.51
C MET A 9 -16.02 36.55 -4.18
N LEU A 10 -16.09 35.32 -4.72
CA LEU A 10 -17.32 34.73 -5.26
C LEU A 10 -17.91 33.76 -4.23
N MET A 11 -19.02 34.21 -3.59
CA MET A 11 -19.82 33.34 -2.72
C MET A 11 -20.67 32.39 -3.57
N LEU A 12 -20.54 31.08 -3.35
CA LEU A 12 -21.42 30.08 -3.94
C LEU A 12 -22.32 29.47 -2.86
N ALA A 13 -23.62 29.58 -3.10
CA ALA A 13 -24.69 29.18 -2.19
C ALA A 13 -24.78 27.63 -2.06
N CYS A 14 -24.93 27.18 -0.82
CA CYS A 14 -25.12 25.79 -0.45
C CYS A 14 -26.59 25.41 -0.57
N SER A 15 -26.96 24.51 -1.50
CA SER A 15 -28.30 23.95 -1.62
C SER A 15 -28.43 22.70 -0.76
N MET A 16 -29.35 22.74 0.22
CA MET A 16 -29.72 21.60 1.07
C MET A 16 -30.59 20.63 0.27
N VAL A 17 -30.14 19.38 0.19
CA VAL A 17 -30.96 18.25 -0.27
C VAL A 17 -31.55 17.53 0.94
N VAL A 18 -32.87 17.55 1.04
CA VAL A 18 -33.65 16.85 2.09
C VAL A 18 -33.79 15.38 1.66
N ALA A 19 -33.23 14.45 2.41
CA ALA A 19 -33.41 13.01 2.22
C ALA A 19 -34.71 12.55 2.86
N ALA A 20 -35.63 12.03 2.04
CA ALA A 20 -36.89 11.43 2.46
C ALA A 20 -36.66 10.05 3.08
N CYS A 21 -37.11 9.85 4.32
CA CYS A 21 -37.16 8.53 4.98
C CYS A 21 -38.22 7.64 4.35
N LYS A 22 -37.82 6.44 3.93
CA LYS A 22 -38.69 5.37 3.45
C LYS A 22 -39.15 4.53 4.64
N PRO A 23 -40.48 4.28 4.81
CA PRO A 23 -40.95 3.47 5.94
C PRO A 23 -40.65 1.98 5.73
N ALA A 24 -40.35 1.29 6.84
CA ALA A 24 -40.07 -0.13 6.89
C ALA A 24 -41.35 -0.96 6.67
N PRO A 25 -41.27 -2.15 6.06
CA PRO A 25 -42.39 -3.09 5.94
C PRO A 25 -42.73 -3.70 7.30
N GLN A 26 -44.04 -3.70 7.60
CA GLN A 26 -44.60 -4.34 8.79
C GLN A 26 -44.52 -5.86 8.66
N ALA A 27 -44.03 -6.52 9.72
CA ALA A 27 -44.04 -7.98 9.83
C ALA A 27 -45.47 -8.50 10.05
N MET A 28 -45.88 -9.44 9.22
CA MET A 28 -47.12 -10.20 9.42
C MET A 28 -46.92 -11.23 10.55
N PRO A 29 -47.96 -11.50 11.37
CA PRO A 29 -47.88 -12.56 12.37
C PRO A 29 -47.91 -13.93 11.69
N ILE A 30 -46.95 -14.78 12.02
CA ILE A 30 -46.86 -16.18 11.58
C ILE A 30 -47.60 -17.04 12.61
N ASP A 31 -48.65 -17.73 12.18
CA ASP A 31 -49.40 -18.71 12.92
C ASP A 31 -48.52 -19.95 13.25
N PRO A 32 -48.55 -20.51 14.46
CA PRO A 32 -47.70 -21.66 14.79
C PRO A 32 -48.30 -22.95 14.15
N ALA A 33 -47.57 -23.51 13.19
CA ALA A 33 -47.83 -24.85 12.64
C ALA A 33 -47.36 -25.94 13.65
N PRO A 34 -48.04 -27.12 13.64
CA PRO A 34 -47.74 -28.18 14.62
C PRO A 34 -46.35 -28.80 14.39
N ALA A 35 -45.68 -29.09 15.53
CA ALA A 35 -44.34 -29.67 15.55
C ALA A 35 -44.37 -31.13 15.04
N GLU A 36 -43.67 -31.37 13.93
CA GLU A 36 -43.28 -32.72 13.52
C GLU A 36 -42.00 -33.17 14.31
N PRO A 37 -41.89 -34.45 14.64
CA PRO A 37 -40.76 -34.97 15.40
C PRO A 37 -39.47 -34.95 14.58
N VAL A 38 -38.50 -34.16 15.07
CA VAL A 38 -37.17 -34.05 14.46
C VAL A 38 -36.40 -35.35 14.67
N PRO A 39 -35.88 -36.01 13.62
CA PRO A 39 -34.97 -37.13 13.81
C PRO A 39 -33.67 -36.65 14.42
N ALA A 40 -33.18 -37.38 15.44
CA ALA A 40 -31.93 -37.12 16.12
C ALA A 40 -30.76 -37.11 15.13
N THR A 41 -30.24 -35.91 14.81
CA THR A 41 -29.08 -35.76 13.97
C THR A 41 -27.81 -36.05 14.81
N THR A 42 -27.16 -37.15 14.51
CA THR A 42 -25.83 -37.49 15.03
C THR A 42 -24.88 -36.30 14.81
N PRO A 43 -24.10 -35.85 15.82
CA PRO A 43 -23.16 -34.75 15.63
C PRO A 43 -22.12 -35.16 14.59
N ALA A 44 -22.15 -34.51 13.44
CA ALA A 44 -21.09 -34.61 12.44
C ALA A 44 -19.81 -34.02 13.08
N VAL A 45 -18.81 -34.87 13.26
CA VAL A 45 -17.45 -34.43 13.62
C VAL A 45 -16.96 -33.55 12.47
N ILE A 46 -16.98 -32.23 12.67
CA ILE A 46 -16.35 -31.29 11.75
C ILE A 46 -14.85 -31.51 11.88
N THR A 47 -14.29 -32.31 10.98
CA THR A 47 -12.84 -32.36 10.82
C THR A 47 -12.44 -30.99 10.27
N LEU A 48 -11.90 -30.10 11.12
CA LEU A 48 -11.26 -28.89 10.64
C LEU A 48 -10.18 -29.32 9.65
N ALA A 49 -10.34 -28.93 8.38
CA ALA A 49 -9.26 -29.00 7.43
C ALA A 49 -8.04 -28.26 8.02
N PRO A 50 -6.83 -28.85 7.94
CA PRO A 50 -5.63 -28.18 8.42
C PRO A 50 -5.57 -26.81 7.73
N ALA A 51 -5.42 -25.75 8.53
CA ALA A 51 -5.17 -24.40 7.99
C ALA A 51 -3.99 -24.51 7.00
N PRO A 52 -4.06 -23.84 5.84
CA PRO A 52 -2.95 -23.88 4.88
C PRO A 52 -1.69 -23.49 5.65
N ALA A 53 -0.65 -24.34 5.50
CA ALA A 53 0.64 -24.08 6.13
C ALA A 53 1.04 -22.65 5.79
N ARG A 54 1.22 -21.83 6.83
CA ARG A 54 1.73 -20.47 6.63
C ARG A 54 3.05 -20.63 5.92
N SER A 55 3.17 -20.04 4.74
CA SER A 55 4.46 -19.91 4.07
C SER A 55 5.40 -19.35 5.11
N GLU A 56 6.41 -20.11 5.51
CA GLU A 56 7.38 -19.63 6.50
C GLU A 56 8.18 -18.52 5.83
N CYS A 57 7.76 -17.28 6.06
CA CYS A 57 8.50 -16.13 5.60
C CYS A 57 9.79 -16.05 6.40
N PRO A 58 10.96 -15.95 5.76
CA PRO A 58 12.23 -15.95 6.46
C PRO A 58 12.34 -14.80 7.46
N TYR A 59 11.65 -13.68 7.17
CA TYR A 59 11.60 -12.48 8.02
C TYR A 59 10.16 -11.98 8.11
N PRO A 60 9.34 -12.47 9.07
CA PRO A 60 7.94 -12.04 9.21
C PRO A 60 7.80 -10.61 9.74
N GLU A 61 8.75 -10.16 10.58
CA GLU A 61 8.77 -8.81 11.12
C GLU A 61 9.42 -7.84 10.13
N PHE A 62 8.76 -6.70 9.88
CA PHE A 62 9.18 -5.75 8.84
C PHE A 62 10.59 -5.21 9.04
N ASP A 63 10.96 -4.84 10.27
CA ASP A 63 12.27 -4.25 10.55
C ASP A 63 13.41 -5.25 10.29
N ALA A 64 13.21 -6.52 10.66
CA ALA A 64 14.15 -7.59 10.33
C ALA A 64 14.23 -7.82 8.82
N PHE A 65 13.07 -7.88 8.15
CA PHE A 65 13.00 -7.99 6.70
C PHE A 65 13.74 -6.84 6.00
N LEU A 66 13.45 -5.60 6.37
CA LEU A 66 14.03 -4.41 5.74
C LEU A 66 15.57 -4.39 5.83
N LYS A 67 16.11 -4.77 6.99
CA LYS A 67 17.56 -4.87 7.19
C LYS A 67 18.21 -5.87 6.22
N HIS A 68 17.61 -7.05 6.08
CA HIS A 68 18.12 -8.09 5.18
C HIS A 68 17.88 -7.74 3.72
N PHE A 69 16.70 -7.22 3.39
CA PHE A 69 16.37 -6.78 2.04
C PHE A 69 17.35 -5.73 1.52
N GLY A 70 17.72 -4.73 2.33
CA GLY A 70 18.64 -3.67 1.91
C GLY A 70 20.06 -4.15 1.63
N ASN A 71 20.51 -5.25 2.23
CA ASN A 71 21.91 -5.67 2.11
C ASN A 71 22.09 -7.00 1.34
N GLU A 72 21.02 -7.72 1.01
CA GLU A 72 21.06 -9.02 0.33
C GLU A 72 20.39 -8.94 -1.04
N ILE A 73 21.16 -8.80 -2.12
CA ILE A 73 20.62 -8.72 -3.50
C ILE A 73 19.73 -9.91 -3.82
N THR A 74 20.11 -11.13 -3.41
CA THR A 74 19.29 -12.33 -3.63
C THR A 74 17.92 -12.26 -2.97
N LEU A 75 17.81 -11.56 -1.83
CA LEU A 75 16.52 -11.32 -1.19
C LEU A 75 15.75 -10.21 -1.92
N GLN A 76 16.43 -9.16 -2.39
CA GLN A 76 15.79 -8.13 -3.22
C GLN A 76 15.16 -8.74 -4.47
N GLU A 77 15.88 -9.59 -5.20
CA GLU A 77 15.38 -10.29 -6.39
C GLU A 77 14.15 -11.16 -6.10
N LYS A 78 14.14 -11.89 -4.97
CA LYS A 78 13.05 -12.80 -4.58
C LYS A 78 11.83 -12.09 -4.00
N ALA A 79 12.05 -10.96 -3.34
CA ALA A 79 11.03 -10.22 -2.61
C ALA A 79 10.66 -8.90 -3.28
N THR A 80 10.86 -8.80 -4.59
CA THR A 80 10.34 -7.72 -5.45
C THR A 80 9.25 -8.27 -6.36
N ALA A 81 8.17 -7.53 -6.51
CA ALA A 81 7.04 -7.92 -7.35
C ALA A 81 7.41 -7.95 -8.83
N ASP A 82 6.79 -8.87 -9.57
CA ASP A 82 6.86 -8.93 -11.03
C ASP A 82 5.45 -8.80 -11.64
N PRO A 83 5.11 -7.67 -12.27
CA PRO A 83 5.94 -6.47 -12.47
C PRO A 83 6.01 -5.59 -11.21
N LEU A 84 7.15 -4.90 -11.03
CA LEU A 84 7.31 -3.82 -10.07
C LEU A 84 6.61 -2.56 -10.61
N LEU A 85 5.80 -1.91 -9.79
CA LEU A 85 5.33 -0.56 -10.11
C LEU A 85 6.49 0.41 -9.87
N ASP A 86 6.90 1.09 -10.93
CA ASP A 86 8.04 2.00 -10.91
C ASP A 86 7.65 3.39 -11.40
N SER A 87 8.20 4.43 -10.77
CA SER A 87 8.02 5.79 -11.25
C SER A 87 9.23 6.66 -10.96
N TYR A 88 9.47 7.63 -11.84
CA TYR A 88 10.54 8.62 -11.72
C TYR A 88 10.11 9.96 -12.29
N ILE A 89 10.87 11.01 -11.98
CA ILE A 89 10.69 12.33 -12.59
C ILE A 89 11.57 12.44 -13.85
N ASP A 90 10.94 12.59 -14.99
CA ASP A 90 11.63 12.96 -16.24
C ASP A 90 11.87 14.48 -16.23
N ALA A 91 13.08 14.85 -15.81
CA ALA A 91 13.48 16.25 -15.68
C ALA A 91 13.67 16.96 -17.05
N GLU A 92 13.84 16.19 -18.14
CA GLU A 92 14.04 16.72 -19.49
C GLU A 92 12.73 16.82 -20.29
N ALA A 93 11.61 16.41 -19.70
CA ALA A 93 10.32 16.49 -20.39
C ALA A 93 9.92 17.94 -20.66
N GLU A 94 9.42 18.18 -21.89
CA GLU A 94 8.90 19.48 -22.30
C GLU A 94 7.36 19.50 -22.18
N PRO A 95 6.72 20.60 -21.74
CA PRO A 95 7.31 21.91 -21.39
C PRO A 95 7.82 22.01 -19.93
N GLU A 96 7.65 20.98 -19.12
CA GLU A 96 8.06 20.93 -17.70
C GLU A 96 8.37 19.50 -17.27
N PRO A 97 9.18 19.28 -16.22
CA PRO A 97 9.42 17.97 -15.65
C PRO A 97 8.10 17.26 -15.30
N ARG A 98 8.03 15.96 -15.56
CA ARG A 98 6.82 15.18 -15.32
C ARG A 98 7.12 13.81 -14.71
N LYS A 99 6.16 13.33 -13.92
CA LYS A 99 6.23 11.96 -13.39
C LYS A 99 5.93 10.96 -14.51
N VAL A 100 6.80 9.99 -14.67
CA VAL A 100 6.64 8.82 -15.53
C VAL A 100 6.35 7.61 -14.66
N GLU A 101 5.32 6.85 -15.01
CA GLU A 101 4.96 5.61 -14.31
C GLU A 101 5.04 4.43 -15.28
N SER A 102 5.57 3.32 -14.80
CA SER A 102 5.76 2.10 -15.60
C SER A 102 5.52 0.84 -14.75
N ARG A 103 5.35 -0.28 -15.45
CA ARG A 103 5.38 -1.62 -14.87
C ARG A 103 6.66 -2.28 -15.36
N LEU A 104 7.63 -2.37 -14.46
CA LEU A 104 8.95 -2.87 -14.79
C LEU A 104 8.99 -4.39 -14.54
N ALA A 105 9.28 -5.16 -15.59
CA ALA A 105 9.49 -6.59 -15.44
C ALA A 105 10.73 -6.85 -14.57
N LEU A 106 10.71 -7.91 -13.76
CA LEU A 106 11.82 -8.20 -12.82
C LEU A 106 13.17 -8.33 -13.53
N ALA A 107 13.16 -8.81 -14.78
CA ALA A 107 14.36 -8.92 -15.61
C ALA A 107 14.98 -7.56 -16.01
N ASP A 108 14.20 -6.48 -15.94
CA ASP A 108 14.62 -5.13 -16.31
C ASP A 108 14.93 -4.27 -15.07
N VAL A 109 14.81 -4.85 -13.87
CA VAL A 109 15.14 -4.16 -12.61
C VAL A 109 16.65 -4.10 -12.45
N GLU A 110 17.17 -2.91 -12.19
CA GLU A 110 18.57 -2.72 -11.81
C GLU A 110 18.79 -3.04 -10.33
N TRP A 111 19.83 -3.82 -10.03
CA TRP A 111 20.15 -4.23 -8.67
C TRP A 111 21.40 -3.53 -8.13
N PRO A 112 21.43 -3.09 -6.85
CA PRO A 112 20.35 -3.22 -5.86
C PRO A 112 19.18 -2.27 -6.16
N VAL A 113 17.93 -2.75 -5.99
CA VAL A 113 16.74 -1.92 -6.17
C VAL A 113 16.56 -0.89 -5.04
N MET A 114 17.12 -1.21 -3.87
CA MET A 114 17.14 -0.33 -2.69
C MET A 114 18.53 -0.35 -2.06
N PRO A 115 19.08 0.81 -1.64
CA PRO A 115 20.38 0.87 -0.95
C PRO A 115 20.30 0.23 0.45
N ASP A 116 21.48 -0.17 0.99
CA ASP A 116 21.59 -0.69 2.35
C ASP A 116 21.21 0.38 3.39
N PRO A 117 20.16 0.16 4.20
CA PRO A 117 19.76 1.09 5.25
C PRO A 117 20.89 1.44 6.24
N ALA A 118 21.80 0.51 6.51
CA ALA A 118 22.90 0.72 7.43
C ALA A 118 23.95 1.71 6.89
N ALA A 119 24.04 1.88 5.57
CA ALA A 119 25.00 2.76 4.92
C ALA A 119 24.53 4.22 4.80
N LEU A 120 23.22 4.47 4.91
CA LEU A 120 22.59 5.77 4.59
C LEU A 120 23.11 6.92 5.45
N ALA A 121 23.23 6.72 6.76
CA ALA A 121 23.71 7.77 7.67
C ALA A 121 25.12 8.24 7.32
N GLY A 122 26.02 7.32 6.91
CA GLY A 122 27.35 7.64 6.42
C GLY A 122 27.38 8.42 5.11
N GLN A 123 26.26 8.40 4.36
CA GLN A 123 26.06 9.12 3.11
C GLN A 123 25.29 10.44 3.29
N GLY A 124 24.96 10.81 4.53
CA GLY A 124 24.15 11.99 4.83
C GLY A 124 22.68 11.84 4.45
N ARG A 125 22.21 10.60 4.28
CA ARG A 125 20.81 10.29 3.93
C ARG A 125 20.03 9.83 5.16
N GLU A 126 18.75 10.12 5.17
CA GLU A 126 17.79 9.73 6.22
C GLU A 126 16.85 8.66 5.71
N LEU A 127 16.49 7.74 6.61
CA LEU A 127 15.45 6.73 6.35
C LEU A 127 14.29 6.92 7.31
N GLN A 128 13.08 6.92 6.78
CA GLN A 128 11.84 6.95 7.54
C GLN A 128 10.95 5.78 7.14
N VAL A 129 10.37 5.08 8.13
CA VAL A 129 9.40 4.01 7.92
C VAL A 129 8.02 4.45 8.38
N ASN A 130 7.03 4.36 7.51
CA ASN A 130 5.65 4.70 7.78
C ASN A 130 4.75 3.46 7.62
N ALA A 131 3.75 3.31 8.50
CA ALA A 131 2.67 2.36 8.32
C ALA A 131 1.62 2.98 7.40
N LEU A 132 1.19 2.24 6.38
CA LEU A 132 0.10 2.62 5.51
C LEU A 132 -1.18 1.85 5.87
N ALA A 133 -2.30 2.22 5.24
CA ALA A 133 -3.52 1.42 5.28
C ALA A 133 -3.25 0.00 4.73
N ASP A 134 -4.14 -0.93 5.06
CA ASP A 134 -4.08 -2.33 4.58
C ASP A 134 -2.81 -3.11 4.98
N GLY A 135 -2.12 -2.67 6.04
CA GLY A 135 -0.94 -3.35 6.57
C GLY A 135 0.34 -3.16 5.75
N GLN A 136 0.33 -2.31 4.74
CA GLN A 136 1.53 -1.97 3.97
C GLN A 136 2.52 -1.15 4.79
N ARG A 137 3.79 -1.15 4.35
CA ARG A 137 4.86 -0.30 4.88
C ARG A 137 5.46 0.53 3.77
N GLN A 138 5.73 1.78 4.07
CA GLN A 138 6.44 2.68 3.20
C GLN A 138 7.78 3.06 3.81
N VAL A 139 8.85 2.92 3.04
CA VAL A 139 10.20 3.35 3.40
C VAL A 139 10.55 4.53 2.51
N GLN A 140 10.82 5.66 3.12
CA GLN A 140 11.31 6.86 2.45
C GLN A 140 12.79 7.04 2.75
N ILE A 141 13.59 7.23 1.72
CA ILE A 141 15.03 7.55 1.82
C ILE A 141 15.23 8.89 1.13
N ARG A 142 15.82 9.84 1.83
CA ARG A 142 16.03 11.19 1.31
C ARG A 142 17.36 11.79 1.77
N THR A 143 17.87 12.72 0.99
CA THR A 143 18.93 13.65 1.42
C THR A 143 18.26 14.91 1.96
N PRO A 144 18.49 15.31 3.25
CA PRO A 144 17.94 16.55 3.79
C PRO A 144 18.28 17.76 2.93
N ASP A 145 17.34 18.71 2.86
CA ASP A 145 17.51 19.99 2.13
C ASP A 145 17.81 19.83 0.63
N SER A 146 17.43 18.69 0.04
CA SER A 146 17.57 18.44 -1.39
C SER A 146 16.29 17.80 -1.99
N SER A 147 16.23 17.69 -3.32
CA SER A 147 15.18 16.96 -4.04
C SER A 147 15.45 15.47 -4.13
N ASP A 148 16.59 14.97 -3.63
CA ASP A 148 16.93 13.54 -3.67
C ASP A 148 16.07 12.77 -2.67
N GLN A 149 15.04 12.09 -3.19
CA GLN A 149 14.08 11.31 -2.41
C GLN A 149 13.63 10.08 -3.20
N GLN A 150 13.69 8.92 -2.55
CA GLN A 150 13.11 7.68 -3.05
C GLN A 150 12.12 7.11 -2.03
N THR A 151 11.04 6.54 -2.55
CA THR A 151 9.98 5.93 -1.74
C THR A 151 9.74 4.50 -2.20
N TYR A 152 9.74 3.57 -1.25
CA TYR A 152 9.57 2.13 -1.46
C TYR A 152 8.33 1.66 -0.71
N THR A 153 7.37 1.03 -1.38
CA THR A 153 6.17 0.49 -0.75
C THR A 153 6.22 -1.02 -0.73
N PHE A 154 6.02 -1.59 0.45
CA PHE A 154 6.02 -3.02 0.71
C PHE A 154 4.63 -3.50 1.13
N ALA A 155 4.19 -4.64 0.59
CA ALA A 155 2.99 -5.35 1.01
C ALA A 155 3.35 -6.72 1.61
N GLN A 156 2.53 -7.21 2.53
CA GLN A 156 2.71 -8.54 3.13
C GLN A 156 1.66 -9.52 2.58
N THR A 157 2.02 -10.28 1.50
CA THR A 157 1.10 -11.20 0.82
C THR A 157 1.83 -12.42 0.22
N PRO A 158 2.06 -13.52 0.93
CA PRO A 158 2.05 -13.72 2.39
C PRO A 158 3.29 -13.15 3.09
N CYS A 159 4.42 -13.02 2.39
CA CYS A 159 5.67 -12.44 2.87
C CYS A 159 5.80 -10.99 2.42
N TRP A 160 6.69 -10.26 3.08
CA TRP A 160 7.01 -8.90 2.64
C TRP A 160 7.57 -8.89 1.23
N THR A 161 7.02 -8.04 0.39
CA THR A 161 7.36 -7.89 -1.02
C THR A 161 7.36 -6.41 -1.38
N LEU A 162 8.42 -5.93 -2.04
CA LEU A 162 8.45 -4.60 -2.65
C LEU A 162 7.48 -4.57 -3.83
N VAL A 163 6.45 -3.75 -3.76
CA VAL A 163 5.40 -3.66 -4.78
C VAL A 163 5.47 -2.37 -5.60
N LYS A 164 6.12 -1.34 -5.05
CA LYS A 164 6.25 -0.04 -5.73
C LYS A 164 7.55 0.65 -5.34
N ARG A 165 8.22 1.26 -6.33
CA ARG A 165 9.34 2.20 -6.17
C ARG A 165 8.98 3.54 -6.81
N GLU A 166 9.28 4.63 -6.14
CA GLU A 166 9.11 5.99 -6.64
C GLU A 166 10.41 6.75 -6.43
N ASP A 167 11.01 7.23 -7.52
CA ASP A 167 12.17 8.13 -7.49
C ASP A 167 11.68 9.55 -7.81
N GLU A 168 11.73 10.43 -6.83
CA GLU A 168 11.31 11.83 -6.94
C GLU A 168 12.50 12.78 -7.03
N SER A 169 13.70 12.23 -7.24
CA SER A 169 14.93 13.00 -7.44
C SER A 169 14.88 13.79 -8.74
N ILE A 170 15.36 15.07 -8.68
CA ILE A 170 15.47 15.96 -9.84
C ILE A 170 16.89 16.49 -9.91
#